data_e12c98fe752445b7f4ab14540c09c82e
#
_entry.id   e12c98fe752445b7f4ab14540c09c82e
#
_cell.length_a   1.000
_cell.length_b   1.000
_cell.length_c   1.000
_cell.angle_alpha   90.00
_cell.angle_beta   90.00
_cell.angle_gamma   90.00
#
_symmetry.space_group_name_H-M   'P 1'
#
loop_
_entity.id
_entity.type
_entity.pdbx_description
1 polymer ?
#
loop_
_entity_poly.entity_id
_entity_poly.type
_entity_poly.pdbx_seq_one_letter_code
_entity_poly.pdbx_strand_id
1 'polypeptide(L)'
;MEYKHRLSELDTYLFAKGTHYEIYEKMGAHLAEENGEKGTYFAVWAPNARSVGVVGDFNEWNAEANKMQPVQQSGIWDLFIPGVKKGDLYKFAVETSQGYTVLKADPYGNASQLRPDNASVVTDISHFVWEDDEWRAAHQEKQINVPMAIYEVHPGSWKKDPDMPGEFYNFRRLAVELAEYVLDMGYTHVELMPIMEHPYDPSWGYQVT
;
A
#
# COMPACT_ATOMS: atom_id res chain seq x y z
N MET A 1 -19.31 -10.73 -23.67
CA MET A 1 -18.50 -9.49 -23.76
C MET A 1 -17.08 -9.86 -23.36
N GLU A 2 -16.07 -9.44 -24.09
CA GLU A 2 -14.68 -9.71 -23.76
C GLU A 2 -14.31 -8.82 -22.54
N TYR A 3 -13.63 -9.40 -21.54
CA TYR A 3 -13.20 -8.65 -20.35
C TYR A 3 -12.16 -7.60 -20.76
N LYS A 4 -12.33 -6.35 -20.31
CA LYS A 4 -11.43 -5.25 -20.65
C LYS A 4 -10.43 -5.02 -19.52
N HIS A 5 -9.18 -5.37 -19.74
CA HIS A 5 -8.09 -5.08 -18.83
C HIS A 5 -7.84 -3.57 -18.72
N ARG A 6 -7.47 -3.10 -17.51
CA ARG A 6 -7.02 -1.71 -17.29
C ARG A 6 -5.53 -1.53 -17.58
N LEU A 7 -4.73 -2.60 -17.46
CA LEU A 7 -3.33 -2.58 -17.87
C LEU A 7 -3.24 -2.69 -19.40
N SER A 8 -2.53 -1.73 -20.01
CA SER A 8 -2.23 -1.74 -21.44
C SER A 8 -1.02 -2.62 -21.76
N GLU A 9 -0.78 -2.86 -23.05
CA GLU A 9 0.44 -3.56 -23.52
C GLU A 9 1.72 -2.79 -23.13
N LEU A 10 1.66 -1.47 -23.12
CA LEU A 10 2.78 -0.64 -22.66
C LEU A 10 3.06 -0.83 -21.18
N ASP A 11 2.01 -0.90 -20.34
CA ASP A 11 2.17 -1.15 -18.90
C ASP A 11 2.84 -2.49 -18.63
N THR A 12 2.38 -3.55 -19.29
CA THR A 12 2.94 -4.90 -19.12
C THR A 12 4.38 -4.97 -19.62
N TYR A 13 4.70 -4.28 -20.74
CA TYR A 13 6.04 -4.19 -21.26
C TYR A 13 7.00 -3.45 -20.31
N LEU A 14 6.59 -2.27 -19.83
CA LEU A 14 7.41 -1.48 -18.90
C LEU A 14 7.59 -2.18 -17.56
N PHE A 15 6.54 -2.87 -17.07
CA PHE A 15 6.61 -3.68 -15.86
C PHE A 15 7.63 -4.81 -16.00
N ALA A 16 7.57 -5.57 -17.11
CA ALA A 16 8.53 -6.64 -17.39
C ALA A 16 9.99 -6.14 -17.53
N LYS A 17 10.18 -4.88 -17.93
CA LYS A 17 11.48 -4.22 -18.00
C LYS A 17 11.97 -3.65 -16.65
N GLY A 18 11.12 -3.59 -15.64
CA GLY A 18 11.43 -2.94 -14.37
C GLY A 18 11.54 -1.41 -14.46
N THR A 19 10.90 -0.80 -15.47
CA THR A 19 10.95 0.65 -15.73
C THR A 19 9.60 1.33 -15.63
N HIS A 20 8.58 0.65 -15.15
CA HIS A 20 7.27 1.23 -14.89
C HIS A 20 7.22 1.83 -13.48
N TYR A 21 7.70 3.07 -13.33
CA TYR A 21 7.82 3.72 -12.01
C TYR A 21 6.48 4.08 -11.36
N GLU A 22 5.39 4.15 -12.13
CA GLU A 22 4.04 4.48 -11.67
C GLU A 22 3.11 3.25 -11.65
N ILE A 23 3.67 2.04 -11.66
CA ILE A 23 2.85 0.81 -11.71
C ILE A 23 1.94 0.66 -10.49
N TYR A 24 2.29 1.27 -9.35
CA TYR A 24 1.49 1.30 -8.13
C TYR A 24 0.12 1.96 -8.31
N GLU A 25 -0.07 2.79 -9.34
CA GLU A 25 -1.36 3.37 -9.69
C GLU A 25 -2.31 2.36 -10.35
N LYS A 26 -1.80 1.20 -10.73
CA LYS A 26 -2.54 0.14 -11.45
C LYS A 26 -2.54 -1.20 -10.73
N MET A 27 -1.47 -1.53 -10.03
CA MET A 27 -1.38 -2.74 -9.20
C MET A 27 -2.01 -2.49 -7.83
N GLY A 28 -2.55 -3.54 -7.22
CA GLY A 28 -3.27 -3.44 -5.95
C GLY A 28 -4.76 -3.23 -6.13
N ALA A 29 -5.40 -2.58 -5.15
CA ALA A 29 -6.84 -2.32 -5.11
C ALA A 29 -7.13 -0.83 -5.31
N HIS A 30 -7.90 -0.49 -6.35
CA HIS A 30 -8.24 0.88 -6.70
C HIS A 30 -9.74 1.04 -6.87
N LEU A 31 -10.34 2.01 -6.15
CA LEU A 31 -11.73 2.38 -6.36
C LEU A 31 -11.95 2.84 -7.80
N ALA A 32 -12.97 2.32 -8.43
CA ALA A 32 -13.24 2.56 -9.84
C ALA A 32 -14.74 2.55 -10.13
N GLU A 33 -15.07 3.00 -11.33
CA GLU A 33 -16.41 2.86 -11.89
C GLU A 33 -16.29 2.25 -13.28
N GLU A 34 -17.01 1.15 -13.52
CA GLU A 34 -17.08 0.48 -14.82
C GLU A 34 -18.54 0.28 -15.23
N ASN A 35 -18.89 0.68 -16.45
CA ASN A 35 -20.26 0.58 -16.99
C ASN A 35 -21.35 1.24 -16.10
N GLY A 36 -20.99 2.29 -15.34
CA GLY A 36 -21.90 2.97 -14.42
C GLY A 36 -22.04 2.30 -13.05
N GLU A 37 -21.31 1.24 -12.78
CA GLU A 37 -21.26 0.57 -11.48
C GLU A 37 -19.98 0.92 -10.73
N LYS A 38 -20.13 1.39 -9.49
CA LYS A 38 -19.00 1.64 -8.60
C LYS A 38 -18.51 0.33 -8.00
N GLY A 39 -17.20 0.22 -7.85
CA GLY A 39 -16.57 -0.98 -7.31
C GLY A 39 -15.09 -0.77 -7.09
N THR A 40 -14.35 -1.87 -7.05
CA THR A 40 -12.90 -1.86 -6.89
C THR A 40 -12.25 -2.71 -7.98
N TYR A 41 -11.25 -2.15 -8.62
CA TYR A 41 -10.36 -2.86 -9.53
C TYR A 41 -9.18 -3.42 -8.74
N PHE A 42 -8.86 -4.67 -8.98
CA PHE A 42 -7.76 -5.40 -8.36
C PHE A 42 -6.76 -5.86 -9.42
N ALA A 43 -5.47 -5.73 -9.13
CA ALA A 43 -4.42 -6.30 -9.97
C ALA A 43 -3.27 -6.82 -9.11
N VAL A 44 -2.74 -8.01 -9.47
CA VAL A 44 -1.62 -8.64 -8.77
C VAL A 44 -0.70 -9.39 -9.74
N TRP A 45 0.58 -9.40 -9.46
CA TRP A 45 1.55 -10.18 -10.19
C TRP A 45 1.74 -11.55 -9.53
N ALA A 46 1.32 -12.59 -10.21
CA ALA A 46 1.44 -13.98 -9.77
C ALA A 46 1.78 -14.90 -10.96
N PRO A 47 3.02 -14.83 -11.50
CA PRO A 47 3.39 -15.42 -12.77
C PRO A 47 3.36 -16.95 -12.77
N ASN A 48 3.48 -17.56 -11.58
CA ASN A 48 3.49 -19.03 -11.41
C ASN A 48 2.14 -19.59 -10.93
N ALA A 49 1.11 -18.73 -10.80
CA ALA A 49 -0.21 -19.17 -10.38
C ALA A 49 -0.93 -19.92 -11.51
N ARG A 50 -1.72 -20.94 -11.16
CA ARG A 50 -2.69 -21.56 -12.06
C ARG A 50 -3.94 -20.71 -12.20
N SER A 51 -4.40 -20.16 -11.09
CA SER A 51 -5.49 -19.21 -11.03
C SER A 51 -5.29 -18.26 -9.85
N VAL A 52 -5.91 -17.08 -9.93
CA VAL A 52 -5.95 -16.11 -8.84
C VAL A 52 -7.39 -15.66 -8.65
N GLY A 53 -7.81 -15.52 -7.41
CA GLY A 53 -9.10 -14.94 -7.04
C GLY A 53 -8.93 -13.84 -6.01
N VAL A 54 -9.93 -12.98 -5.89
CA VAL A 54 -10.02 -12.00 -4.81
C VAL A 54 -11.03 -12.50 -3.80
N VAL A 55 -10.64 -12.58 -2.54
CA VAL A 55 -11.48 -13.00 -1.42
C VAL A 55 -11.59 -11.90 -0.39
N GLY A 56 -12.74 -11.80 0.26
CA GLY A 56 -13.01 -10.81 1.30
C GLY A 56 -14.40 -11.00 1.89
N ASP A 57 -14.79 -10.11 2.80
CA ASP A 57 -16.13 -10.18 3.42
C ASP A 57 -17.25 -10.07 2.39
N PHE A 58 -17.02 -9.38 1.28
CA PHE A 58 -17.97 -9.19 0.18
C PHE A 58 -18.34 -10.48 -0.59
N ASN A 59 -17.58 -11.55 -0.40
CA ASN A 59 -17.84 -12.85 -1.04
C ASN A 59 -17.64 -14.03 -0.08
N GLU A 60 -17.76 -13.79 1.24
CA GLU A 60 -17.62 -14.80 2.28
C GLU A 60 -16.27 -15.55 2.20
N TRP A 61 -15.23 -14.86 1.76
CA TRP A 61 -13.88 -15.41 1.58
C TRP A 61 -13.80 -16.61 0.61
N ASN A 62 -14.75 -16.67 -0.34
CA ASN A 62 -14.84 -17.75 -1.32
C ASN A 62 -13.89 -17.52 -2.51
N ALA A 63 -12.84 -18.35 -2.64
CA ALA A 63 -11.84 -18.27 -3.69
C ALA A 63 -12.39 -18.48 -5.11
N GLU A 64 -13.57 -19.10 -5.26
CA GLU A 64 -14.18 -19.39 -6.56
C GLU A 64 -15.09 -18.26 -7.06
N ALA A 65 -15.52 -17.34 -6.15
CA ALA A 65 -16.53 -16.34 -6.49
C ALA A 65 -16.02 -15.24 -7.42
N ASN A 66 -14.77 -14.79 -7.22
CA ASN A 66 -14.20 -13.64 -7.93
C ASN A 66 -12.85 -14.01 -8.56
N LYS A 67 -12.87 -14.88 -9.56
CA LYS A 67 -11.68 -15.29 -10.32
C LYS A 67 -11.19 -14.15 -11.21
N MET A 68 -9.90 -13.83 -11.08
CA MET A 68 -9.22 -12.83 -11.87
C MET A 68 -8.89 -13.34 -13.28
N GLN A 69 -8.72 -12.41 -14.21
CA GLN A 69 -8.34 -12.70 -15.59
C GLN A 69 -6.84 -12.46 -15.80
N PRO A 70 -6.13 -13.35 -16.49
CA PRO A 70 -4.73 -13.13 -16.81
C PRO A 70 -4.59 -12.00 -17.84
N VAL A 71 -3.71 -11.05 -17.56
CA VAL A 71 -3.38 -9.97 -18.50
C VAL A 71 -2.32 -10.48 -19.47
N GLN A 72 -2.78 -11.04 -20.60
CA GLN A 72 -1.91 -11.64 -21.62
C GLN A 72 -0.97 -12.71 -21.02
N GLN A 73 0.33 -12.64 -21.31
CA GLN A 73 1.38 -13.51 -20.76
C GLN A 73 2.30 -12.78 -19.78
N SER A 74 1.83 -11.69 -19.19
CA SER A 74 2.63 -10.84 -18.28
C SER A 74 2.86 -11.45 -16.90
N GLY A 75 2.05 -12.44 -16.52
CA GLY A 75 1.97 -12.96 -15.15
C GLY A 75 1.15 -12.06 -14.22
N ILE A 76 0.57 -10.96 -14.73
CA ILE A 76 -0.36 -10.11 -14.00
C ILE A 76 -1.78 -10.65 -14.19
N TRP A 77 -2.56 -10.56 -13.13
CA TRP A 77 -3.97 -10.91 -13.08
C TRP A 77 -4.76 -9.68 -12.64
N ASP A 78 -5.91 -9.44 -13.24
CA ASP A 78 -6.76 -8.33 -12.86
C ASP A 78 -8.25 -8.68 -12.83
N LEU A 79 -9.02 -7.90 -12.09
CA LEU A 79 -10.47 -8.04 -12.00
C LEU A 79 -11.10 -6.75 -11.46
N PHE A 80 -12.21 -6.32 -12.06
CA PHE A 80 -13.11 -5.35 -11.44
C PHE A 80 -14.23 -6.08 -10.71
N ILE A 81 -14.51 -5.68 -9.45
CA ILE A 81 -15.58 -6.25 -8.65
C ILE A 81 -16.54 -5.12 -8.27
N PRO A 82 -17.76 -5.11 -8.84
CA PRO A 82 -18.77 -4.13 -8.49
C PRO A 82 -19.20 -4.26 -7.03
N GLY A 83 -19.53 -3.13 -6.40
CA GLY A 83 -20.00 -3.07 -5.01
C GLY A 83 -18.91 -3.13 -3.94
N VAL A 84 -17.70 -3.57 -4.25
CA VAL A 84 -16.57 -3.54 -3.31
C VAL A 84 -16.11 -2.09 -3.11
N LYS A 85 -15.97 -1.68 -1.86
CA LYS A 85 -15.82 -0.28 -1.47
C LYS A 85 -14.71 -0.06 -0.45
N LYS A 86 -14.38 1.19 -0.19
CA LYS A 86 -13.45 1.60 0.86
C LYS A 86 -13.83 0.98 2.20
N GLY A 87 -12.85 0.37 2.85
CA GLY A 87 -12.96 -0.31 4.15
C GLY A 87 -13.15 -1.82 4.04
N ASP A 88 -13.48 -2.36 2.86
CA ASP A 88 -13.64 -3.80 2.68
C ASP A 88 -12.28 -4.51 2.80
N LEU A 89 -12.28 -5.63 3.52
CA LEU A 89 -11.12 -6.48 3.69
C LEU A 89 -10.97 -7.42 2.50
N TYR A 90 -9.72 -7.66 2.07
CA TYR A 90 -9.47 -8.60 0.98
C TYR A 90 -8.11 -9.27 1.09
N LYS A 91 -7.97 -10.42 0.40
CA LYS A 91 -6.71 -11.09 0.06
C LYS A 91 -6.77 -11.63 -1.36
N PHE A 92 -5.61 -11.95 -1.90
CA PHE A 92 -5.52 -12.75 -3.12
C PHE A 92 -5.46 -14.23 -2.77
N ALA A 93 -6.38 -15.01 -3.34
CA ALA A 93 -6.39 -16.46 -3.29
C ALA A 93 -5.61 -16.99 -4.49
N VAL A 94 -4.37 -17.42 -4.26
CA VAL A 94 -3.46 -17.85 -5.32
C VAL A 94 -3.40 -19.36 -5.36
N GLU A 95 -3.89 -19.98 -6.43
CA GLU A 95 -3.71 -21.40 -6.69
C GLU A 95 -2.30 -21.65 -7.24
N THR A 96 -1.52 -22.41 -6.49
CA THR A 96 -0.14 -22.72 -6.85
C THR A 96 -0.05 -23.73 -7.99
N SER A 97 1.13 -23.87 -8.61
CA SER A 97 1.40 -24.91 -9.61
C SER A 97 1.19 -26.34 -9.09
N GLN A 98 1.17 -26.54 -7.76
CA GLN A 98 0.93 -27.83 -7.12
C GLN A 98 -0.54 -28.10 -6.81
N GLY A 99 -1.44 -27.12 -7.08
CA GLY A 99 -2.89 -27.26 -6.96
C GLY A 99 -3.47 -26.99 -5.57
N TYR A 100 -2.72 -26.39 -4.66
CA TYR A 100 -3.28 -25.86 -3.41
C TYR A 100 -3.39 -24.35 -3.43
N THR A 101 -4.38 -23.81 -2.74
CA THR A 101 -4.62 -22.37 -2.66
C THR A 101 -3.98 -21.78 -1.40
N VAL A 102 -3.29 -20.65 -1.56
CA VAL A 102 -2.75 -19.84 -0.48
C VAL A 102 -3.38 -18.45 -0.52
N LEU A 103 -3.69 -17.90 0.67
CA LEU A 103 -4.16 -16.53 0.80
C LEU A 103 -2.97 -15.61 1.03
N LYS A 104 -2.87 -14.56 0.20
CA LYS A 104 -1.79 -13.58 0.25
C LYS A 104 -2.35 -12.18 0.45
N ALA A 105 -1.70 -11.40 1.33
CA ALA A 105 -1.91 -9.96 1.38
C ALA A 105 -1.47 -9.30 0.07
N ASP A 106 -1.98 -8.11 -0.19
CA ASP A 106 -1.63 -7.35 -1.39
C ASP A 106 -0.27 -6.67 -1.21
N PRO A 107 0.73 -6.96 -2.07
CA PRO A 107 2.02 -6.29 -2.00
C PRO A 107 1.95 -4.79 -2.35
N TYR A 108 0.87 -4.32 -2.98
CA TYR A 108 0.59 -2.92 -3.29
C TYR A 108 -0.51 -2.33 -2.39
N GLY A 109 -0.86 -3.02 -1.30
CA GLY A 109 -1.91 -2.56 -0.38
C GLY A 109 -1.54 -1.25 0.32
N ASN A 110 -2.44 -0.27 0.28
CA ASN A 110 -2.25 1.03 0.94
C ASN A 110 -2.68 1.03 2.41
N ALA A 111 -3.33 -0.03 2.87
CA ALA A 111 -3.72 -0.22 4.26
C ALA A 111 -3.89 -1.70 4.59
N SER A 112 -3.64 -2.06 5.83
CA SER A 112 -3.73 -3.42 6.36
C SER A 112 -4.68 -3.49 7.54
N GLN A 113 -5.24 -4.66 7.74
CA GLN A 113 -6.02 -5.00 8.93
C GLN A 113 -5.10 -4.96 10.16
N LEU A 114 -5.66 -4.53 11.29
CA LEU A 114 -4.93 -4.52 12.56
C LEU A 114 -4.63 -5.96 12.99
N ARG A 115 -3.40 -6.18 13.45
CA ARG A 115 -2.95 -7.48 14.02
C ARG A 115 -3.92 -8.03 15.07
N PRO A 116 -4.07 -9.36 15.22
CA PRO A 116 -3.22 -10.41 14.65
C PRO A 116 -3.52 -10.80 13.21
N ASP A 117 -4.57 -10.26 12.62
CA ASP A 117 -4.93 -10.51 11.24
C ASP A 117 -4.04 -9.74 10.27
N ASN A 118 -4.12 -10.06 8.97
CA ASN A 118 -3.24 -9.49 7.97
C ASN A 118 -3.90 -9.38 6.59
N ALA A 119 -5.21 -9.13 6.56
CA ALA A 119 -5.86 -8.80 5.30
C ALA A 119 -5.49 -7.38 4.85
N SER A 120 -5.46 -7.15 3.55
CA SER A 120 -5.38 -5.82 2.99
C SER A 120 -6.74 -5.13 3.07
N VAL A 121 -6.75 -3.80 3.09
CA VAL A 121 -7.96 -2.98 3.18
C VAL A 121 -8.07 -2.12 1.93
N VAL A 122 -9.23 -2.15 1.27
CA VAL A 122 -9.51 -1.22 0.17
C VAL A 122 -9.50 0.20 0.70
N THR A 123 -8.58 1.02 0.21
CA THR A 123 -8.34 2.36 0.73
C THR A 123 -8.23 3.38 -0.39
N ASP A 124 -8.66 4.60 -0.09
CA ASP A 124 -8.53 5.77 -0.96
C ASP A 124 -7.55 6.75 -0.31
N ILE A 125 -6.43 7.00 -0.96
CA ILE A 125 -5.39 7.95 -0.55
C ILE A 125 -5.43 9.24 -1.39
N SER A 126 -6.35 9.37 -2.33
CA SER A 126 -6.43 10.50 -3.27
C SER A 126 -6.90 11.81 -2.63
N HIS A 127 -7.46 11.73 -1.42
CA HIS A 127 -8.01 12.89 -0.72
C HIS A 127 -6.97 13.77 -0.02
N PHE A 128 -5.70 13.35 0.03
CA PHE A 128 -4.64 14.14 0.64
C PHE A 128 -4.21 15.25 -0.30
N VAL A 129 -4.27 16.49 0.18
CA VAL A 129 -3.80 17.67 -0.55
C VAL A 129 -2.49 18.13 0.06
N TRP A 130 -1.45 18.21 -0.77
CA TRP A 130 -0.15 18.74 -0.36
C TRP A 130 -0.22 20.27 -0.31
N GLU A 131 0.22 20.87 0.78
CA GLU A 131 0.28 22.32 0.98
C GLU A 131 1.73 22.79 1.15
N ASP A 132 2.67 22.15 0.44
CA ASP A 132 4.12 22.32 0.58
C ASP A 132 4.78 23.04 -0.60
N ASP A 133 4.01 23.66 -1.50
CA ASP A 133 4.52 24.28 -2.74
C ASP A 133 5.56 25.37 -2.45
N GLU A 134 5.32 26.22 -1.45
CA GLU A 134 6.27 27.29 -1.07
C GLU A 134 7.58 26.70 -0.52
N TRP A 135 7.48 25.67 0.30
CA TRP A 135 8.65 24.97 0.83
C TRP A 135 9.46 24.28 -0.28
N ARG A 136 8.78 23.61 -1.20
CA ARG A 136 9.40 22.94 -2.35
C ARG A 136 10.08 23.95 -3.28
N ALA A 137 9.43 25.09 -3.53
CA ALA A 137 10.02 26.15 -4.36
C ALA A 137 11.31 26.72 -3.74
N ALA A 138 11.32 26.90 -2.41
CA ALA A 138 12.50 27.38 -1.68
C ALA A 138 13.64 26.35 -1.61
N HIS A 139 13.36 25.05 -1.82
CA HIS A 139 14.33 23.94 -1.70
C HIS A 139 14.61 23.22 -3.03
N GLN A 140 14.37 23.88 -4.17
CA GLN A 140 14.60 23.29 -5.50
C GLN A 140 16.08 22.95 -5.77
N GLU A 141 17.00 23.75 -5.22
CA GLU A 141 18.42 23.49 -5.37
C GLU A 141 18.93 22.61 -4.22
N LYS A 142 19.61 21.52 -4.57
CA LYS A 142 20.28 20.66 -3.58
C LYS A 142 21.39 21.45 -2.88
N GLN A 143 21.18 21.79 -1.62
CA GLN A 143 22.15 22.49 -0.80
C GLN A 143 23.16 21.50 -0.20
N ILE A 144 24.03 20.93 -1.05
CA ILE A 144 25.03 19.93 -0.62
C ILE A 144 26.20 20.53 0.20
N ASN A 145 26.31 21.87 0.25
CA ASN A 145 27.41 22.59 0.92
C ASN A 145 26.96 23.27 2.22
N VAL A 146 25.84 22.86 2.81
CA VAL A 146 25.38 23.37 4.10
C VAL A 146 25.52 22.29 5.18
N PRO A 147 25.76 22.70 6.44
CA PRO A 147 25.77 21.76 7.56
C PRO A 147 24.43 21.01 7.69
N MET A 148 24.51 19.72 7.98
CA MET A 148 23.35 18.88 8.28
C MET A 148 23.40 18.42 9.74
N ALA A 149 22.23 18.52 10.43
CA ALA A 149 21.98 17.90 11.72
C ALA A 149 20.80 16.95 11.55
N ILE A 150 21.06 15.65 11.64
CA ILE A 150 20.08 14.59 11.38
C ILE A 150 19.58 14.04 12.72
N TYR A 151 18.27 14.00 12.91
CA TYR A 151 17.64 13.33 14.03
C TYR A 151 17.08 11.97 13.59
N GLU A 152 17.74 10.89 13.97
CA GLU A 152 17.25 9.54 13.76
C GLU A 152 16.24 9.18 14.86
N VAL A 153 15.08 8.68 14.50
CA VAL A 153 14.01 8.38 15.43
C VAL A 153 13.22 7.12 15.06
N HIS A 154 12.98 6.27 16.07
CA HIS A 154 12.04 5.16 15.96
C HIS A 154 10.66 5.63 16.45
N PRO A 155 9.65 5.74 15.55
CA PRO A 155 8.34 6.30 15.87
C PRO A 155 7.64 5.59 17.03
N GLY A 156 7.72 4.27 17.09
CA GLY A 156 7.06 3.45 18.10
C GLY A 156 7.67 3.53 19.50
N SER A 157 8.86 4.11 19.67
CA SER A 157 9.52 4.21 20.98
C SER A 157 9.87 5.63 21.41
N TRP A 158 9.66 6.63 20.53
CA TRP A 158 10.05 8.01 20.80
C TRP A 158 9.28 8.62 21.98
N LYS A 159 7.93 8.53 21.92
CA LYS A 159 7.06 8.97 23.03
C LYS A 159 5.86 8.03 23.16
N LYS A 160 5.32 7.94 24.37
CA LYS A 160 4.05 7.27 24.67
C LYS A 160 2.91 8.28 24.65
N ASP A 161 1.73 7.83 24.26
CA ASP A 161 0.54 8.68 24.27
C ASP A 161 0.09 8.94 25.73
N PRO A 162 0.12 10.19 26.21
CA PRO A 162 -0.29 10.51 27.58
C PRO A 162 -1.79 10.32 27.78
N ASP A 163 -2.60 10.40 26.72
CA ASP A 163 -4.06 10.26 26.77
C ASP A 163 -4.50 8.79 26.67
N MET A 164 -3.58 7.90 26.19
CA MET A 164 -3.82 6.46 26.07
C MET A 164 -2.63 5.68 26.66
N PRO A 165 -2.62 5.43 27.98
CA PRO A 165 -1.51 4.77 28.66
C PRO A 165 -1.16 3.41 28.05
N GLY A 166 0.11 3.27 27.67
CA GLY A 166 0.61 2.05 27.02
C GLY A 166 0.63 2.09 25.49
N GLU A 167 -0.13 2.98 24.90
CA GLU A 167 -0.17 3.15 23.45
C GLU A 167 0.97 4.06 22.94
N PHE A 168 1.32 3.86 21.68
CA PHE A 168 2.23 4.72 20.94
C PHE A 168 1.47 5.88 20.31
N TYR A 169 2.18 6.95 19.95
CA TYR A 169 1.58 8.00 19.13
C TYR A 169 1.13 7.42 17.77
N ASN A 170 -0.07 7.80 17.35
CA ASN A 170 -0.43 7.63 15.95
C ASN A 170 0.39 8.61 15.08
N PHE A 171 0.50 8.31 13.79
CA PHE A 171 1.34 9.12 12.89
C PHE A 171 0.90 10.59 12.78
N ARG A 172 -0.38 10.92 12.95
CA ARG A 172 -0.87 12.31 12.91
C ARG A 172 -0.33 13.12 14.08
N ARG A 173 -0.39 12.57 15.29
CA ARG A 173 0.17 13.21 16.49
C ARG A 173 1.68 13.25 16.45
N LEU A 174 2.30 12.13 16.04
CA LEU A 174 3.75 12.05 15.88
C LEU A 174 4.28 13.14 14.93
N ALA A 175 3.64 13.35 13.80
CA ALA A 175 4.08 14.32 12.79
C ALA A 175 4.15 15.75 13.38
N VAL A 176 3.13 16.15 14.12
CA VAL A 176 3.08 17.49 14.74
C VAL A 176 4.15 17.65 15.82
N GLU A 177 4.16 16.75 16.82
CA GLU A 177 5.08 16.87 17.94
C GLU A 177 6.54 16.65 17.57
N LEU A 178 6.81 15.78 16.59
CA LEU A 178 8.17 15.57 16.10
C LEU A 178 8.67 16.79 15.33
N ALA A 179 7.83 17.39 14.48
CA ALA A 179 8.19 18.59 13.74
C ALA A 179 8.51 19.75 14.67
N GLU A 180 7.68 19.99 15.70
CA GLU A 180 7.93 21.01 16.73
C GLU A 180 9.25 20.76 17.45
N TYR A 181 9.49 19.53 17.90
CA TYR A 181 10.70 19.16 18.61
C TYR A 181 11.98 19.36 17.78
N VAL A 182 12.00 18.89 16.52
CA VAL A 182 13.22 18.99 15.68
C VAL A 182 13.50 20.43 15.28
N LEU A 183 12.47 21.26 15.12
CA LEU A 183 12.63 22.69 14.84
C LEU A 183 13.21 23.43 16.06
N ASP A 184 12.67 23.17 17.27
CA ASP A 184 13.16 23.78 18.52
C ASP A 184 14.61 23.39 18.80
N MET A 185 14.98 22.13 18.54
CA MET A 185 16.34 21.62 18.73
C MET A 185 17.32 21.99 17.62
N GLY A 186 16.86 22.58 16.52
CA GLY A 186 17.68 23.02 15.38
C GLY A 186 18.16 21.89 14.47
N TYR A 187 17.48 20.76 14.44
CA TYR A 187 17.75 19.71 13.46
C TYR A 187 17.28 20.13 12.06
N THR A 188 18.03 19.74 11.04
CA THR A 188 17.74 20.05 9.63
C THR A 188 17.04 18.90 8.91
N HIS A 189 17.22 17.67 9.39
CA HIS A 189 16.70 16.45 8.78
C HIS A 189 16.17 15.52 9.86
N VAL A 190 15.18 14.73 9.50
CA VAL A 190 14.68 13.61 10.29
C VAL A 190 14.87 12.32 9.51
N GLU A 191 15.47 11.33 10.15
CA GLU A 191 15.57 9.96 9.64
C GLU A 191 14.61 9.08 10.44
N LEU A 192 13.50 8.68 9.79
CA LEU A 192 12.56 7.77 10.39
C LEU A 192 13.04 6.34 10.22
N MET A 193 13.27 5.64 11.34
CA MET A 193 13.44 4.19 11.34
C MET A 193 12.17 3.53 10.78
N PRO A 194 12.17 2.25 10.36
CA PRO A 194 11.14 1.68 9.51
C PRO A 194 9.70 2.03 9.92
N ILE A 195 8.95 2.60 9.00
CA ILE A 195 7.54 3.00 9.18
C ILE A 195 6.57 2.16 8.34
N MET A 196 7.12 1.20 7.58
CA MET A 196 6.30 0.29 6.77
C MET A 196 5.50 -0.66 7.66
N GLU A 197 4.34 -1.10 7.15
CA GLU A 197 3.52 -2.10 7.84
C GLU A 197 4.31 -3.39 8.09
N HIS A 198 4.18 -3.94 9.29
CA HIS A 198 4.87 -5.16 9.71
C HIS A 198 4.03 -5.92 10.75
N PRO A 199 3.98 -7.27 10.66
CA PRO A 199 3.13 -8.08 11.54
C PRO A 199 3.75 -8.34 12.91
N TYR A 200 5.05 -8.08 13.09
CA TYR A 200 5.80 -8.45 14.29
C TYR A 200 6.50 -7.23 14.92
N ASP A 201 5.87 -6.62 15.94
CA ASP A 201 6.37 -5.44 16.63
C ASP A 201 7.83 -5.52 17.12
N PRO A 202 8.29 -6.67 17.70
CA PRO A 202 9.69 -6.78 18.12
C PRO A 202 10.72 -6.68 17.00
N SER A 203 10.31 -6.72 15.74
CA SER A 203 11.20 -6.48 14.59
C SER A 203 11.50 -5.00 14.38
N TRP A 204 10.80 -4.09 15.07
CA TRP A 204 10.90 -2.64 14.89
C TRP A 204 10.64 -2.17 13.45
N GLY A 205 9.84 -2.91 12.69
CA GLY A 205 9.55 -2.62 11.29
C GLY A 205 10.61 -3.10 10.29
N TYR A 206 11.62 -3.85 10.72
CA TYR A 206 12.63 -4.45 9.82
C TYR A 206 12.18 -5.78 9.18
N GLN A 207 11.06 -6.34 9.60
CA GLN A 207 10.44 -7.55 9.01
C GLN A 207 9.09 -7.19 8.42
N VAL A 208 9.13 -6.57 7.25
CA VAL A 208 7.93 -6.22 6.48
C VAL A 208 7.37 -7.43 5.74
N THR A 209 6.09 -7.39 5.37
CA THR A 209 5.41 -8.43 4.57
C THR A 209 5.38 -8.07 3.10
#